data_4d70f6b2e651b027ff6c19ae0a25a73a
#
_entry.id   4d70f6b2e651b027ff6c19ae0a25a73a
#
_cell.length_a   1.000
_cell.length_b   1.000
_cell.length_c   1.000
_cell.angle_alpha   90.00
_cell.angle_beta   90.00
_cell.angle_gamma   90.00
#
_symmetry.space_group_name_H-M   'P 1'
#
loop_
_entity.id
_entity.type
_entity.pdbx_description
1 polymer ?
#
loop_
_entity_poly.entity_id
_entity_poly.type
_entity_poly.pdbx_seq_one_letter_code
_entity_poly.pdbx_strand_id
1 'polypeptide(L)'
;MLNSIENNDSDNASSSMSGQQHQGPLLHPLQTGVIIRNTNVQDIPKIVSLQKESFPYLARYGNIWRPEELQSHLQVFPEGQLVAIEPDGTVVGSASTLVVSLNPEYAEHTWKGITANGLFTNHDPKGDSLYGADISTHPKYRHEGIGKMLYDARKQLVKQLNLRRMIGGGRLFNYCEYANKMSALDYAQKVITRELRDPVLSFELDNEFKFIKILANYLDDVRSLNYASFIEWINTKTTK
;
A
#
# COMPACT_ATOMS: atom_id res chain seq x y z
N MET A 1 -18.86 -62.95 -46.31
CA MET A 1 -20.11 -62.22 -45.97
C MET A 1 -19.69 -61.19 -44.89
N LEU A 2 -19.39 -60.01 -45.31
CA LEU A 2 -20.18 -58.77 -45.19
C LEU A 2 -20.74 -58.58 -43.77
N ASN A 3 -20.33 -57.56 -43.05
CA ASN A 3 -20.56 -56.15 -42.95
C ASN A 3 -20.15 -55.75 -41.55
N SER A 4 -19.86 -54.59 -41.14
CA SER A 4 -19.79 -53.22 -41.61
C SER A 4 -19.11 -52.40 -40.48
N ILE A 5 -18.42 -51.45 -40.89
CA ILE A 5 -17.76 -50.44 -40.09
C ILE A 5 -18.83 -49.47 -39.55
N GLU A 6 -18.71 -49.04 -38.31
CA GLU A 6 -19.17 -47.71 -37.91
C GLU A 6 -18.15 -47.06 -36.96
N ASN A 7 -17.65 -45.92 -37.42
CA ASN A 7 -16.82 -44.99 -36.67
C ASN A 7 -17.69 -44.21 -35.68
N ASN A 8 -17.20 -44.01 -34.48
CA ASN A 8 -17.69 -42.94 -33.64
C ASN A 8 -16.50 -42.11 -33.18
N ASP A 9 -16.41 -40.93 -33.79
CA ASP A 9 -15.58 -39.81 -33.34
C ASP A 9 -16.11 -39.33 -31.99
N SER A 10 -15.27 -39.38 -30.98
CA SER A 10 -15.53 -38.69 -29.72
C SER A 10 -14.65 -37.46 -29.67
N ASP A 11 -15.26 -36.31 -29.92
CA ASP A 11 -14.72 -34.98 -29.77
C ASP A 11 -14.17 -34.76 -28.35
N ASN A 12 -12.89 -34.56 -28.28
CA ASN A 12 -12.18 -34.17 -27.05
C ASN A 12 -12.14 -32.64 -26.99
N ALA A 13 -13.19 -32.03 -26.41
CA ALA A 13 -13.26 -30.59 -26.16
C ALA A 13 -12.36 -30.23 -25.00
N SER A 14 -11.11 -29.83 -25.31
CA SER A 14 -10.22 -29.17 -24.36
C SER A 14 -10.76 -27.77 -24.08
N SER A 15 -11.41 -27.60 -22.94
CA SER A 15 -11.78 -26.28 -22.42
C SER A 15 -10.52 -25.54 -21.95
N SER A 16 -10.01 -24.64 -22.80
CA SER A 16 -9.03 -23.66 -22.41
C SER A 16 -9.68 -22.66 -21.45
N MET A 17 -9.37 -22.76 -20.16
CA MET A 17 -9.65 -21.71 -19.18
C MET A 17 -8.76 -20.53 -19.49
N SER A 18 -9.27 -19.56 -20.24
CA SER A 18 -8.69 -18.24 -20.37
C SER A 18 -8.81 -17.52 -19.03
N GLY A 19 -7.70 -17.48 -18.27
CA GLY A 19 -7.60 -16.64 -17.09
C GLY A 19 -7.77 -15.18 -17.49
N GLN A 20 -8.92 -14.60 -17.20
CA GLN A 20 -9.11 -13.16 -17.28
C GLN A 20 -8.21 -12.52 -16.23
N GLN A 21 -7.09 -11.96 -16.68
CA GLN A 21 -6.29 -11.04 -15.87
C GLN A 21 -7.17 -9.81 -15.62
N HIS A 22 -7.62 -9.63 -14.38
CA HIS A 22 -8.23 -8.40 -13.93
C HIS A 22 -7.15 -7.31 -13.97
N GLN A 23 -7.10 -6.55 -15.05
CA GLN A 23 -6.33 -5.32 -15.10
C GLN A 23 -7.06 -4.30 -14.22
N GLY A 24 -6.41 -3.91 -13.12
CA GLY A 24 -6.87 -2.82 -12.27
C GLY A 24 -6.92 -1.49 -13.06
N PRO A 25 -7.64 -0.49 -12.55
CA PRO A 25 -7.89 0.76 -13.29
C PRO A 25 -6.59 1.51 -13.57
N LEU A 26 -6.35 1.80 -14.84
CA LEU A 26 -5.36 2.77 -15.28
C LEU A 26 -5.84 4.18 -14.87
N LEU A 27 -5.11 4.83 -13.95
CA LEU A 27 -5.37 6.21 -13.59
C LEU A 27 -4.69 7.16 -14.59
N HIS A 28 -5.29 8.33 -14.78
CA HIS A 28 -4.87 9.33 -15.73
C HIS A 28 -3.36 9.63 -15.68
N PRO A 29 -2.68 9.69 -16.84
CA PRO A 29 -1.28 10.06 -16.89
C PRO A 29 -1.07 11.50 -16.44
N LEU A 30 -0.07 11.72 -15.59
CA LEU A 30 0.48 13.06 -15.34
C LEU A 30 1.19 13.55 -16.63
N GLN A 31 1.53 14.84 -16.70
CA GLN A 31 2.33 15.41 -17.80
C GLN A 31 3.67 14.68 -18.03
N THR A 32 4.13 13.90 -17.05
CA THR A 32 5.37 13.11 -17.08
C THR A 32 5.23 11.76 -17.78
N GLY A 33 4.03 11.30 -18.13
CA GLY A 33 3.82 9.95 -18.68
C GLY A 33 3.89 8.80 -17.67
N VAL A 34 4.05 9.09 -16.37
CA VAL A 34 4.03 8.06 -15.31
C VAL A 34 2.64 7.44 -15.21
N ILE A 35 2.57 6.11 -15.13
CA ILE A 35 1.33 5.35 -14.93
C ILE A 35 1.40 4.52 -13.64
N ILE A 36 0.22 4.28 -13.04
CA ILE A 36 0.06 3.33 -11.93
C ILE A 36 -0.50 2.02 -12.46
N ARG A 37 0.11 0.91 -12.09
CA ARG A 37 -0.40 -0.44 -12.35
C ARG A 37 -0.15 -1.38 -11.17
N ASN A 38 -0.73 -2.56 -11.23
CA ASN A 38 -0.38 -3.61 -10.29
C ASN A 38 1.08 -4.05 -10.45
N THR A 39 1.69 -4.38 -9.32
CA THR A 39 3.06 -4.92 -9.25
C THR A 39 3.10 -6.32 -9.85
N ASN A 40 4.18 -6.66 -10.53
CA ASN A 40 4.48 -8.01 -10.97
C ASN A 40 5.83 -8.50 -10.38
N VAL A 41 6.14 -9.77 -10.57
CA VAL A 41 7.37 -10.38 -9.99
C VAL A 41 8.64 -9.69 -10.48
N GLN A 42 8.67 -9.22 -11.73
CA GLN A 42 9.82 -8.55 -12.32
C GLN A 42 10.08 -7.15 -11.71
N ASP A 43 9.11 -6.57 -11.01
CA ASP A 43 9.27 -5.29 -10.33
C ASP A 43 9.95 -5.42 -8.96
N ILE A 44 9.99 -6.62 -8.36
CA ILE A 44 10.52 -6.84 -7.01
C ILE A 44 11.93 -6.25 -6.83
N PRO A 45 12.93 -6.55 -7.68
CA PRO A 45 14.26 -5.96 -7.52
C PRO A 45 14.26 -4.43 -7.63
N LYS A 46 13.39 -3.87 -8.50
CA LYS A 46 13.26 -2.42 -8.70
C LYS A 46 12.63 -1.75 -7.48
N ILE A 47 11.62 -2.38 -6.85
CA ILE A 47 11.00 -1.90 -5.61
C ILE A 47 12.02 -1.91 -4.47
N VAL A 48 12.81 -2.96 -4.32
CA VAL A 48 13.88 -3.02 -3.30
C VAL A 48 14.89 -1.88 -3.50
N SER A 49 15.30 -1.59 -4.75
CA SER A 49 16.17 -0.45 -5.06
C SER A 49 15.50 0.89 -4.72
N LEU A 50 14.25 1.08 -5.14
CA LEU A 50 13.45 2.25 -4.81
C LEU A 50 13.38 2.49 -3.29
N GLN A 51 13.15 1.44 -2.50
CA GLN A 51 13.08 1.51 -1.04
C GLN A 51 14.42 1.96 -0.43
N LYS A 52 15.55 1.44 -0.92
CA LYS A 52 16.89 1.86 -0.47
C LYS A 52 17.13 3.35 -0.70
N GLU A 53 16.69 3.87 -1.84
CA GLU A 53 16.86 5.28 -2.20
C GLU A 53 15.85 6.19 -1.48
N SER A 54 14.61 5.71 -1.30
CA SER A 54 13.56 6.46 -0.61
C SER A 54 13.77 6.55 0.89
N PHE A 55 14.33 5.50 1.49
CA PHE A 55 14.49 5.34 2.94
C PHE A 55 15.91 4.87 3.31
N PRO A 56 16.97 5.63 2.99
CA PRO A 56 18.36 5.20 3.18
C PRO A 56 18.68 4.88 4.65
N TYR A 57 18.03 5.56 5.58
CA TYR A 57 18.18 5.29 7.00
C TYR A 57 17.56 3.93 7.40
N LEU A 58 16.33 3.65 6.99
CA LEU A 58 15.67 2.36 7.26
C LEU A 58 16.42 1.21 6.58
N ALA A 59 16.91 1.44 5.36
CA ALA A 59 17.70 0.46 4.61
C ALA A 59 18.98 0.03 5.34
N ARG A 60 19.66 0.99 6.03
CA ARG A 60 20.86 0.70 6.84
C ARG A 60 20.59 -0.32 7.95
N TYR A 61 19.38 -0.33 8.51
CA TYR A 61 18.97 -1.23 9.58
C TYR A 61 18.13 -2.42 9.09
N GLY A 62 18.02 -2.62 7.78
CA GLY A 62 17.23 -3.72 7.20
C GLY A 62 15.71 -3.55 7.31
N ASN A 63 15.23 -2.35 7.62
CA ASN A 63 13.80 -2.02 7.79
C ASN A 63 13.17 -1.54 6.47
N ILE A 64 13.48 -2.22 5.36
CA ILE A 64 12.86 -2.05 4.05
C ILE A 64 12.35 -3.41 3.56
N TRP A 65 11.49 -3.42 2.55
CA TRP A 65 10.98 -4.67 2.00
C TRP A 65 12.08 -5.59 1.51
N ARG A 66 12.00 -6.85 1.91
CA ARG A 66 12.81 -7.94 1.38
C ARG A 66 12.11 -8.59 0.19
N PRO A 67 12.84 -9.19 -0.77
CA PRO A 67 12.24 -9.84 -1.93
C PRO A 67 11.18 -10.88 -1.58
N GLU A 68 11.40 -11.69 -0.53
CA GLU A 68 10.47 -12.73 -0.07
C GLU A 68 9.17 -12.15 0.50
N GLU A 69 9.22 -10.96 1.14
CA GLU A 69 8.03 -10.27 1.62
C GLU A 69 7.19 -9.77 0.43
N LEU A 70 7.82 -9.10 -0.53
CA LEU A 70 7.15 -8.64 -1.74
C LEU A 70 6.56 -9.80 -2.55
N GLN A 71 7.25 -10.95 -2.61
CA GLN A 71 6.72 -12.15 -3.25
C GLN A 71 5.49 -12.69 -2.51
N SER A 72 5.51 -12.70 -1.18
CA SER A 72 4.34 -13.06 -0.37
C SER A 72 3.17 -12.12 -0.63
N HIS A 73 3.40 -10.80 -0.71
CA HIS A 73 2.34 -9.83 -1.03
C HIS A 73 1.65 -10.15 -2.36
N LEU A 74 2.41 -10.50 -3.40
CA LEU A 74 1.88 -10.86 -4.71
C LEU A 74 1.10 -12.18 -4.70
N GLN A 75 1.42 -13.11 -3.79
CA GLN A 75 0.69 -14.36 -3.62
C GLN A 75 -0.60 -14.16 -2.82
N VAL A 76 -0.57 -13.29 -1.81
CA VAL A 76 -1.65 -13.09 -0.84
C VAL A 76 -2.72 -12.13 -1.36
N PHE A 77 -2.30 -10.97 -1.90
CA PHE A 77 -3.21 -9.92 -2.36
C PHE A 77 -2.56 -9.07 -3.48
N PRO A 78 -2.44 -9.62 -4.70
CA PRO A 78 -1.76 -8.93 -5.81
C PRO A 78 -2.45 -7.63 -6.22
N GLU A 79 -3.78 -7.51 -6.09
CA GLU A 79 -4.53 -6.30 -6.45
C GLU A 79 -4.17 -5.11 -5.56
N GLY A 80 -3.73 -5.37 -4.34
CA GLY A 80 -3.32 -4.35 -3.38
C GLY A 80 -1.88 -3.86 -3.54
N GLN A 81 -1.11 -4.44 -4.46
CA GLN A 81 0.29 -4.09 -4.69
C GLN A 81 0.42 -3.24 -5.94
N LEU A 82 0.95 -2.02 -5.78
CA LEU A 82 0.97 -1.02 -6.85
C LEU A 82 2.39 -0.52 -7.10
N VAL A 83 2.69 -0.19 -8.36
CA VAL A 83 3.88 0.54 -8.77
C VAL A 83 3.51 1.73 -9.65
N ALA A 84 4.27 2.81 -9.50
CA ALA A 84 4.33 3.92 -10.43
C ALA A 84 5.54 3.73 -11.34
N ILE A 85 5.32 3.70 -12.64
CA ILE A 85 6.36 3.45 -13.63
C ILE A 85 6.43 4.56 -14.69
N GLU A 86 7.63 4.90 -15.12
CA GLU A 86 7.88 5.72 -16.30
C GLU A 86 7.67 4.93 -17.61
N PRO A 87 7.57 5.61 -18.76
CA PRO A 87 7.43 4.94 -20.06
C PRO A 87 8.54 3.96 -20.39
N ASP A 88 9.75 4.16 -19.87
CA ASP A 88 10.90 3.25 -20.03
C ASP A 88 10.87 2.04 -19.08
N GLY A 89 9.87 1.94 -18.21
CA GLY A 89 9.70 0.87 -17.22
C GLY A 89 10.48 1.06 -15.92
N THR A 90 11.03 2.26 -15.68
CA THR A 90 11.64 2.62 -14.39
C THR A 90 10.57 2.73 -13.31
N VAL A 91 10.75 2.04 -12.17
CA VAL A 91 9.86 2.13 -11.02
C VAL A 91 10.24 3.37 -10.19
N VAL A 92 9.34 4.34 -10.15
CA VAL A 92 9.52 5.64 -9.45
C VAL A 92 8.65 5.78 -8.20
N GLY A 93 7.75 4.83 -7.97
CA GLY A 93 6.96 4.74 -6.76
C GLY A 93 6.41 3.35 -6.53
N SER A 94 6.10 3.01 -5.30
CA SER A 94 5.43 1.76 -4.94
C SER A 94 4.50 1.95 -3.75
N ALA A 95 3.51 1.07 -3.64
CA ALA A 95 2.58 1.07 -2.52
C ALA A 95 2.11 -0.35 -2.23
N SER A 96 2.19 -0.77 -0.96
CA SER A 96 1.78 -2.10 -0.50
C SER A 96 0.60 -2.01 0.47
N THR A 97 -0.41 -2.87 0.27
CA THR A 97 -1.62 -2.91 1.08
C THR A 97 -2.08 -4.33 1.38
N LEU A 98 -2.88 -4.46 2.42
CA LEU A 98 -3.64 -5.67 2.73
C LEU A 98 -5.04 -5.28 3.22
N VAL A 99 -6.00 -6.19 3.18
CA VAL A 99 -7.31 -5.99 3.81
C VAL A 99 -7.25 -6.56 5.22
N VAL A 100 -7.84 -5.84 6.17
CA VAL A 100 -7.85 -6.21 7.59
C VAL A 100 -9.22 -5.95 8.22
N SER A 101 -9.48 -6.62 9.34
CA SER A 101 -10.55 -6.31 10.29
C SER A 101 -9.91 -5.87 11.61
N LEU A 102 -10.27 -4.69 12.14
CA LEU A 102 -9.85 -4.24 13.46
C LEU A 102 -10.96 -4.41 14.46
N ASN A 103 -10.69 -5.13 15.56
CA ASN A 103 -11.61 -5.29 16.67
C ASN A 103 -10.88 -5.10 18.03
N PRO A 104 -11.19 -4.07 18.80
CA PRO A 104 -12.15 -2.97 18.49
C PRO A 104 -11.71 -2.12 17.29
N GLU A 105 -12.63 -1.33 16.76
CA GLU A 105 -12.49 -0.60 15.48
C GLU A 105 -11.19 0.20 15.31
N TYR A 106 -10.65 0.75 16.38
CA TYR A 106 -9.37 1.48 16.38
C TYR A 106 -8.37 0.86 17.35
N ALA A 107 -8.27 -0.49 17.32
CA ALA A 107 -7.35 -1.23 18.19
C ALA A 107 -5.90 -0.73 18.04
N GLU A 108 -5.20 -0.67 19.17
CA GLU A 108 -3.76 -0.47 19.19
C GLU A 108 -3.06 -1.62 18.44
N HIS A 109 -2.10 -1.30 17.61
CA HIS A 109 -1.33 -2.29 16.87
C HIS A 109 0.06 -1.76 16.53
N THR A 110 0.95 -2.67 16.23
CA THR A 110 2.27 -2.38 15.67
C THR A 110 2.28 -2.68 14.18
N TRP A 111 3.21 -2.07 13.44
CA TRP A 111 3.39 -2.39 12.02
C TRP A 111 3.66 -3.89 11.81
N LYS A 112 4.56 -4.48 12.62
CA LYS A 112 4.87 -5.91 12.55
C LYS A 112 3.64 -6.78 12.82
N GLY A 113 2.83 -6.41 13.81
CA GLY A 113 1.61 -7.17 14.16
C GLY A 113 0.57 -7.16 13.05
N ILE A 114 0.23 -5.96 12.55
CA ILE A 114 -0.83 -5.81 11.55
C ILE A 114 -0.43 -6.31 10.16
N THR A 115 0.87 -6.43 9.87
CA THR A 115 1.38 -6.93 8.59
C THR A 115 1.88 -8.38 8.65
N ALA A 116 1.66 -9.09 9.77
CA ALA A 116 2.24 -10.42 10.01
C ALA A 116 3.76 -10.44 9.75
N ASN A 117 4.49 -9.52 10.38
CA ASN A 117 5.93 -9.30 10.20
C ASN A 117 6.33 -8.99 8.73
N GLY A 118 5.48 -8.27 8.02
CA GLY A 118 5.73 -7.87 6.64
C GLY A 118 5.30 -8.89 5.58
N LEU A 119 4.79 -10.06 5.96
CA LEU A 119 4.41 -11.12 5.02
C LEU A 119 2.95 -11.03 4.52
N PHE A 120 2.09 -10.23 5.17
CA PHE A 120 0.66 -10.10 4.87
C PHE A 120 -0.15 -11.40 4.97
N THR A 121 0.38 -12.45 5.61
CA THR A 121 -0.29 -13.74 5.75
C THR A 121 -1.58 -13.67 6.58
N ASN A 122 -1.80 -12.55 7.26
CA ASN A 122 -3.05 -12.22 7.97
C ASN A 122 -4.02 -11.35 7.15
N HIS A 123 -3.82 -11.25 5.83
CA HIS A 123 -4.79 -10.63 4.95
C HIS A 123 -6.16 -11.30 5.10
N ASP A 124 -7.18 -10.47 5.34
CA ASP A 124 -8.57 -10.92 5.53
C ASP A 124 -9.43 -10.42 4.36
N PRO A 125 -9.72 -11.25 3.34
CA PRO A 125 -10.54 -10.84 2.20
C PRO A 125 -11.98 -10.48 2.58
N LYS A 126 -12.44 -10.82 3.80
CA LYS A 126 -13.74 -10.43 4.35
C LYS A 126 -13.68 -9.18 5.23
N GLY A 127 -12.51 -8.63 5.44
CA GLY A 127 -12.30 -7.42 6.21
C GLY A 127 -13.01 -6.21 5.61
N ASP A 128 -13.12 -5.15 6.38
CA ASP A 128 -13.79 -3.92 5.99
C ASP A 128 -12.84 -2.75 5.69
N SER A 129 -11.56 -2.93 5.95
CA SER A 129 -10.57 -1.85 5.89
C SER A 129 -9.38 -2.22 5.00
N LEU A 130 -9.03 -1.35 4.04
CA LEU A 130 -7.75 -1.44 3.34
C LEU A 130 -6.66 -0.81 4.22
N TYR A 131 -5.66 -1.58 4.61
CA TYR A 131 -4.53 -1.09 5.39
C TYR A 131 -3.37 -0.72 4.47
N GLY A 132 -2.95 0.56 4.52
CA GLY A 132 -1.75 1.03 3.83
C GLY A 132 -0.49 0.70 4.63
N ALA A 133 0.24 -0.34 4.22
CA ALA A 133 1.42 -0.80 4.94
C ALA A 133 2.69 -0.03 4.57
N ASP A 134 2.77 0.45 3.33
CA ASP A 134 3.89 1.25 2.82
C ASP A 134 3.46 2.12 1.63
N ILE A 135 4.14 3.24 1.46
CA ILE A 135 4.13 4.07 0.26
C ILE A 135 5.50 4.71 0.08
N SER A 136 6.07 4.56 -1.11
CA SER A 136 7.39 5.06 -1.46
C SER A 136 7.35 5.86 -2.74
N THR A 137 8.11 6.96 -2.78
CA THR A 137 8.37 7.73 -4.00
C THR A 137 9.85 8.01 -4.08
N HIS A 138 10.44 7.71 -5.23
CA HIS A 138 11.85 7.95 -5.49
C HIS A 138 12.22 9.43 -5.24
N PRO A 139 13.33 9.74 -4.53
CA PRO A 139 13.66 11.11 -4.13
C PRO A 139 13.66 12.14 -5.24
N LYS A 140 14.12 11.78 -6.44
CA LYS A 140 14.15 12.66 -7.62
C LYS A 140 12.77 13.00 -8.19
N TYR A 141 11.74 12.21 -7.85
CA TYR A 141 10.36 12.34 -8.35
C TYR A 141 9.40 12.82 -7.25
N ARG A 142 9.93 13.29 -6.12
CA ARG A 142 9.10 13.90 -5.07
C ARG A 142 8.52 15.23 -5.57
N HIS A 143 7.34 15.55 -5.06
CA HIS A 143 6.58 16.76 -5.44
C HIS A 143 5.99 16.74 -6.86
N GLU A 144 6.14 15.64 -7.62
CA GLU A 144 5.55 15.45 -8.94
C GLU A 144 4.17 14.76 -8.91
N GLY A 145 3.57 14.60 -7.73
CA GLY A 145 2.23 14.05 -7.56
C GLY A 145 2.14 12.52 -7.51
N ILE A 146 3.25 11.77 -7.64
CA ILE A 146 3.26 10.29 -7.67
C ILE A 146 2.65 9.69 -6.41
N GLY A 147 2.99 10.21 -5.23
CA GLY A 147 2.40 9.76 -3.98
C GLY A 147 0.88 9.93 -3.94
N LYS A 148 0.36 11.05 -4.48
CA LYS A 148 -1.08 11.29 -4.62
C LYS A 148 -1.72 10.27 -5.57
N MET A 149 -1.10 10.00 -6.72
CA MET A 149 -1.60 8.99 -7.67
C MET A 149 -1.72 7.61 -7.02
N LEU A 150 -0.72 7.21 -6.22
CA LEU A 150 -0.75 5.95 -5.48
C LEU A 150 -1.87 5.92 -4.44
N TYR A 151 -2.13 7.02 -3.72
CA TYR A 151 -3.27 7.12 -2.82
C TYR A 151 -4.61 7.09 -3.57
N ASP A 152 -4.74 7.79 -4.69
CA ASP A 152 -5.95 7.77 -5.50
C ASP A 152 -6.25 6.35 -6.03
N ALA A 153 -5.21 5.60 -6.45
CA ALA A 153 -5.34 4.21 -6.86
C ALA A 153 -5.82 3.31 -5.71
N ARG A 154 -5.26 3.46 -4.50
CA ARG A 154 -5.71 2.75 -3.30
C ARG A 154 -7.17 3.08 -2.94
N LYS A 155 -7.56 4.37 -3.00
CA LYS A 155 -8.94 4.79 -2.75
C LYS A 155 -9.91 4.21 -3.79
N GLN A 156 -9.47 4.06 -5.04
CA GLN A 156 -10.26 3.36 -6.06
C GLN A 156 -10.40 1.87 -5.75
N LEU A 157 -9.33 1.21 -5.32
CA LEU A 157 -9.37 -0.19 -4.90
C LEU A 157 -10.36 -0.38 -3.73
N VAL A 158 -10.35 0.52 -2.73
CA VAL A 158 -11.34 0.50 -1.64
C VAL A 158 -12.77 0.54 -2.17
N LYS A 159 -13.06 1.40 -3.17
CA LYS A 159 -14.39 1.52 -3.79
C LYS A 159 -14.76 0.26 -4.57
N GLN A 160 -13.82 -0.31 -5.34
CA GLN A 160 -14.03 -1.53 -6.14
C GLN A 160 -14.31 -2.75 -5.28
N LEU A 161 -13.59 -2.89 -4.16
CA LEU A 161 -13.79 -3.97 -3.19
C LEU A 161 -14.95 -3.70 -2.23
N ASN A 162 -15.64 -2.56 -2.36
CA ASN A 162 -16.71 -2.11 -1.48
C ASN A 162 -16.30 -2.14 0.01
N LEU A 163 -15.06 -1.76 0.30
CA LEU A 163 -14.57 -1.62 1.66
C LEU A 163 -15.07 -0.32 2.28
N ARG A 164 -15.23 -0.32 3.60
CA ARG A 164 -15.71 0.83 4.35
C ARG A 164 -14.71 1.99 4.36
N ARG A 165 -13.42 1.68 4.43
CA ARG A 165 -12.37 2.68 4.64
C ARG A 165 -10.98 2.24 4.17
N MET A 166 -10.09 3.22 4.12
CA MET A 166 -8.65 3.01 4.10
C MET A 166 -8.06 3.54 5.40
N ILE A 167 -7.18 2.77 6.02
CA ILE A 167 -6.47 3.12 7.25
C ILE A 167 -4.98 2.90 7.10
N GLY A 168 -4.17 3.49 7.97
CA GLY A 168 -2.74 3.29 8.01
C GLY A 168 -2.07 3.93 9.21
N GLY A 169 -0.81 3.57 9.44
CA GLY A 169 0.05 4.19 10.42
C GLY A 169 1.15 5.00 9.74
N GLY A 170 1.05 6.33 9.79
CA GLY A 170 2.07 7.26 9.28
C GLY A 170 3.09 7.61 10.36
N ARG A 171 4.37 7.28 10.18
CA ARG A 171 5.40 7.64 11.15
C ARG A 171 5.52 9.16 11.30
N LEU A 172 5.62 9.67 12.51
CA LEU A 172 5.83 11.10 12.79
C LEU A 172 7.29 11.49 12.50
N PHE A 173 7.61 11.65 11.20
CA PHE A 173 8.98 11.66 10.68
C PHE A 173 9.92 12.67 11.32
N ASN A 174 9.45 13.86 11.65
CA ASN A 174 10.29 14.92 12.27
C ASN A 174 10.13 14.98 13.80
N TYR A 175 9.38 14.08 14.43
CA TYR A 175 9.09 14.17 15.87
C TYR A 175 10.34 14.16 16.75
N CYS A 176 11.40 13.45 16.38
CA CYS A 176 12.66 13.46 17.13
C CYS A 176 13.25 14.87 17.37
N GLU A 177 12.92 15.84 16.52
CA GLU A 177 13.40 17.23 16.64
C GLU A 177 12.59 18.06 17.67
N TYR A 178 11.43 17.53 18.10
CA TYR A 178 10.46 18.21 18.97
C TYR A 178 10.20 17.48 20.28
N ALA A 179 10.62 16.23 20.42
CA ALA A 179 10.28 15.38 21.56
C ALA A 179 10.75 15.90 22.93
N ASN A 180 11.78 16.77 22.96
CA ASN A 180 12.21 17.43 24.17
C ASN A 180 11.36 18.65 24.56
N LYS A 181 10.41 19.07 23.71
CA LYS A 181 9.57 20.26 23.89
C LYS A 181 8.10 19.93 24.03
N MET A 182 7.65 18.81 23.44
CA MET A 182 6.22 18.47 23.41
C MET A 182 6.00 16.96 23.23
N SER A 183 4.81 16.48 23.62
CA SER A 183 4.40 15.10 23.40
C SER A 183 4.16 14.80 21.91
N ALA A 184 4.12 13.51 21.53
CA ALA A 184 3.78 13.09 20.17
C ALA A 184 2.37 13.56 19.75
N LEU A 185 1.43 13.60 20.70
CA LEU A 185 0.09 14.09 20.44
C LEU A 185 0.07 15.61 20.18
N ASP A 186 0.77 16.41 21.01
CA ASP A 186 0.87 17.86 20.82
C ASP A 186 1.54 18.19 19.50
N TYR A 187 2.60 17.41 19.14
CA TYR A 187 3.26 17.55 17.84
C TYR A 187 2.27 17.30 16.70
N ALA A 188 1.52 16.19 16.74
CA ALA A 188 0.52 15.87 15.72
C ALA A 188 -0.57 16.96 15.63
N GLN A 189 -1.04 17.49 16.76
CA GLN A 189 -2.04 18.58 16.79
C GLN A 189 -1.49 19.83 16.08
N LYS A 190 -0.24 20.21 16.33
CA LYS A 190 0.41 21.34 15.65
C LYS A 190 0.57 21.10 14.14
N VAL A 191 0.76 19.87 13.70
CA VAL A 191 0.77 19.54 12.27
C VAL A 191 -0.65 19.64 11.69
N ILE A 192 -1.66 19.18 12.41
CA ILE A 192 -3.09 19.28 12.00
C ILE A 192 -3.52 20.74 11.86
N THR A 193 -3.12 21.60 12.80
CA THR A 193 -3.42 23.06 12.76
C THR A 193 -2.53 23.83 11.79
N ARG A 194 -1.58 23.17 11.09
CA ARG A 194 -0.61 23.78 10.17
C ARG A 194 0.40 24.70 10.83
N GLU A 195 0.56 24.65 12.15
CA GLU A 195 1.64 25.35 12.88
C GLU A 195 3.00 24.68 12.64
N LEU A 196 3.02 23.39 12.44
CA LEU A 196 4.19 22.61 12.07
C LEU A 196 3.92 21.83 10.77
N ARG A 197 4.98 21.38 10.14
CA ARG A 197 4.92 20.49 8.97
C ARG A 197 5.68 19.20 9.24
N ASP A 198 4.99 18.07 9.14
CA ASP A 198 5.60 16.73 9.09
C ASP A 198 5.45 16.17 7.67
N PRO A 199 6.54 15.65 7.05
CA PRO A 199 6.47 15.20 5.66
C PRO A 199 5.46 14.07 5.43
N VAL A 200 5.20 13.23 6.46
CA VAL A 200 4.27 12.10 6.36
C VAL A 200 2.86 12.54 6.75
N LEU A 201 2.65 12.98 8.00
CA LEU A 201 1.31 13.36 8.46
C LEU A 201 0.70 14.51 7.64
N SER A 202 1.50 15.53 7.26
CA SER A 202 0.97 16.62 6.42
C SER A 202 0.54 16.11 5.05
N PHE A 203 1.29 15.18 4.45
CA PHE A 203 0.94 14.57 3.17
C PHE A 203 -0.34 13.72 3.26
N GLU A 204 -0.52 12.98 4.35
CA GLU A 204 -1.73 12.20 4.62
C GLU A 204 -2.96 13.11 4.74
N LEU A 205 -2.86 14.20 5.52
CA LEU A 205 -3.91 15.21 5.67
C LEU A 205 -4.25 15.90 4.33
N ASP A 206 -3.23 16.21 3.52
CA ASP A 206 -3.40 16.80 2.19
C ASP A 206 -4.08 15.82 1.20
N ASN A 207 -4.03 14.51 1.48
CA ASN A 207 -4.74 13.46 0.75
C ASN A 207 -6.06 13.04 1.44
N GLU A 208 -6.70 13.93 2.21
CA GLU A 208 -8.04 13.77 2.80
C GLU A 208 -8.13 12.71 3.91
N PHE A 209 -7.01 12.24 4.43
CA PHE A 209 -7.04 11.39 5.62
C PHE A 209 -7.33 12.23 6.86
N LYS A 210 -8.03 11.63 7.80
CA LYS A 210 -8.26 12.18 9.13
C LYS A 210 -7.32 11.52 10.12
N PHE A 211 -6.75 12.32 11.01
CA PHE A 211 -6.01 11.83 12.16
C PHE A 211 -7.00 11.24 13.17
N ILE A 212 -6.73 10.04 13.68
CA ILE A 212 -7.55 9.35 14.68
C ILE A 212 -6.88 9.42 16.06
N LYS A 213 -5.63 8.95 16.16
CA LYS A 213 -4.85 8.95 17.40
C LYS A 213 -3.36 8.71 17.12
N ILE A 214 -2.57 8.74 18.18
CA ILE A 214 -1.17 8.30 18.15
C ILE A 214 -1.09 6.79 18.38
N LEU A 215 -0.25 6.11 17.63
CA LEU A 215 0.21 4.74 17.88
C LEU A 215 1.62 4.82 18.45
N ALA A 216 1.79 4.35 19.69
CA ALA A 216 3.11 4.23 20.32
C ALA A 216 3.74 2.87 19.98
N ASN A 217 5.08 2.81 19.90
CA ASN A 217 5.83 1.61 19.56
C ASN A 217 5.37 0.97 18.24
N TYR A 218 4.95 1.80 17.28
CA TYR A 218 4.36 1.32 16.03
C TYR A 218 5.38 0.61 15.14
N LEU A 219 6.56 1.19 14.99
CA LEU A 219 7.69 0.61 14.25
C LEU A 219 9.02 1.12 14.80
N ASP A 220 10.10 0.36 14.58
CA ASP A 220 11.45 0.75 14.99
C ASP A 220 12.00 1.87 14.08
N ASP A 221 11.87 3.12 14.50
CA ASP A 221 12.32 4.30 13.75
C ASP A 221 12.75 5.44 14.67
N VAL A 222 14.02 5.79 14.61
CA VAL A 222 14.59 6.87 15.45
C VAL A 222 14.06 8.26 15.08
N ARG A 223 13.62 8.48 13.83
CA ARG A 223 13.10 9.77 13.39
C ARG A 223 11.76 10.07 14.01
N SER A 224 10.91 9.07 14.14
CA SER A 224 9.59 9.19 14.79
C SER A 224 9.61 8.82 16.26
N LEU A 225 10.76 8.38 16.82
CA LEU A 225 10.85 7.78 18.17
C LEU A 225 9.80 6.68 18.38
N ASN A 226 9.57 5.87 17.35
CA ASN A 226 8.61 4.77 17.28
C ASN A 226 7.13 5.19 17.32
N TYR A 227 6.81 6.49 17.18
CA TYR A 227 5.44 6.98 17.12
C TYR A 227 4.93 7.08 15.69
N ALA A 228 3.64 6.80 15.51
CA ALA A 228 2.91 7.03 14.26
C ALA A 228 1.57 7.72 14.51
N SER A 229 1.09 8.42 13.49
CA SER A 229 -0.31 8.84 13.39
C SER A 229 -1.15 7.66 12.89
N PHE A 230 -2.21 7.27 13.58
CA PHE A 230 -3.25 6.43 13.01
C PHE A 230 -4.18 7.30 12.20
N ILE A 231 -4.31 7.01 10.92
CA ILE A 231 -5.08 7.80 9.96
C ILE A 231 -6.17 6.98 9.30
N GLU A 232 -7.22 7.66 8.86
CA GLU A 232 -8.39 7.06 8.22
C GLU A 232 -8.91 7.91 7.07
N TRP A 233 -9.27 7.26 5.97
CA TRP A 233 -10.09 7.82 4.90
C TRP A 233 -11.35 6.96 4.73
N ILE A 234 -12.54 7.56 4.81
CA ILE A 234 -13.84 6.87 4.73
C ILE A 234 -14.33 6.82 3.30
N ASN A 235 -14.77 5.64 2.86
CA ASN A 235 -15.47 5.46 1.60
C ASN A 235 -16.96 5.82 1.77
N THR A 236 -17.32 7.04 1.39
CA THR A 236 -18.72 7.50 1.51
C THR A 236 -19.68 6.84 0.53
N LYS A 237 -19.18 5.98 -0.38
CA LYS A 237 -19.99 5.26 -1.37
C LYS A 237 -20.17 3.77 -1.03
N THR A 238 -19.71 3.31 0.13
CA THR A 238 -19.90 1.91 0.53
C THR A 238 -21.38 1.63 0.78
N THR A 239 -21.78 0.39 0.46
CA THR A 239 -23.12 -0.15 0.74
C THR A 239 -23.10 -1.17 1.89
N LYS A 240 -21.94 -1.34 2.54
CA LYS A 240 -21.77 -2.20 3.73
C LYS A 240 -22.00 -1.45 5.00
#